data_af211e7f9e3fd8830f50a4b0687e3782
#
_entry.id   af211e7f9e3fd8830f50a4b0687e3782
#
_cell.length_a   1.000
_cell.length_b   1.000
_cell.length_c   1.000
_cell.angle_alpha   90.00
_cell.angle_beta   90.00
_cell.angle_gamma   90.00
#
_symmetry.space_group_name_H-M   'P 1'
#
loop_
_entity.id
_entity.type
_entity.pdbx_description
1 polymer ?
#
loop_
_entity_poly.entity_id
_entity_poly.type
_entity_poly.pdbx_seq_one_letter_code
_entity_poly.pdbx_strand_id
1 'polypeptide(L)'
;MAGRFDLAGVGPGDPELVTIKTIRAIKECQVLVLPIGSPDLKKPELEEGEEETFAKECLAYRIACEAEPETKKKLRLYLPMPMIKEKKLLKEIHDEGARKAAELLEEGKNLVFLTLGDPTVYSTGIYIYKRLKKMGYQGEIFSGIPSFCAVAARLEISLVENRQELHVFPASYGIEEKLKLPGTKVLMKTGKKMAQVKAVLKEEGQQAKMVMNCGMDGEKIYKCTEEIPEDAGYFSIVIAKEKEE
;
A
#
# COMPACT_ATOMS: atom_id res chain seq x y z
N MET A 1 -30.09 -7.64 -7.42
CA MET A 1 -29.50 -7.00 -6.21
C MET A 1 -28.19 -6.41 -6.65
N ALA A 2 -27.84 -5.21 -6.18
CA ALA A 2 -26.54 -4.62 -6.47
C ALA A 2 -25.42 -5.50 -5.89
N GLY A 3 -24.25 -5.49 -6.55
CA GLY A 3 -23.06 -6.16 -6.08
C GLY A 3 -22.44 -5.47 -4.85
N ARG A 4 -21.34 -6.03 -4.34
CA ARG A 4 -20.57 -5.47 -3.21
C ARG A 4 -19.19 -5.00 -3.65
N PHE A 5 -18.65 -3.98 -2.97
CA PHE A 5 -17.31 -3.47 -3.21
C PHE A 5 -16.43 -3.72 -1.98
N ASP A 6 -15.49 -4.63 -2.10
CA ASP A 6 -14.54 -4.94 -1.02
C ASP A 6 -13.19 -4.27 -1.29
N LEU A 7 -12.53 -3.80 -0.23
CA LEU A 7 -11.19 -3.23 -0.28
C LEU A 7 -10.23 -4.19 0.42
N ALA A 8 -9.33 -4.82 -0.34
CA ALA A 8 -8.51 -5.92 0.12
C ALA A 8 -7.00 -5.62 0.08
N GLY A 9 -6.31 -5.88 1.18
CA GLY A 9 -4.86 -5.84 1.27
C GLY A 9 -4.23 -7.12 0.75
N VAL A 10 -3.24 -6.99 -0.12
CA VAL A 10 -2.47 -8.13 -0.66
C VAL A 10 -1.12 -8.35 0.05
N GLY A 11 -0.91 -7.68 1.18
CA GLY A 11 0.40 -7.75 1.85
C GLY A 11 1.47 -6.88 1.15
N PRO A 12 2.71 -6.90 1.67
CA PRO A 12 3.73 -5.92 1.32
C PRO A 12 4.61 -6.28 0.12
N GLY A 13 4.55 -7.52 -0.38
CA GLY A 13 5.44 -7.97 -1.47
C GLY A 13 5.42 -9.48 -1.67
N ASP A 14 5.68 -10.23 -0.61
CA ASP A 14 5.68 -11.69 -0.62
C ASP A 14 4.25 -12.23 -0.84
N PRO A 15 4.00 -13.05 -1.89
CA PRO A 15 2.69 -13.64 -2.16
C PRO A 15 2.20 -14.58 -1.04
N GLU A 16 3.08 -15.19 -0.26
CA GLU A 16 2.70 -16.02 0.88
C GLU A 16 2.10 -15.21 2.05
N LEU A 17 2.27 -13.89 2.04
CA LEU A 17 1.67 -12.97 3.02
C LEU A 17 0.29 -12.45 2.60
N VAL A 18 -0.27 -12.94 1.50
CA VAL A 18 -1.66 -12.65 1.13
C VAL A 18 -2.59 -13.46 2.04
N THR A 19 -3.56 -12.78 2.64
CA THR A 19 -4.48 -13.46 3.56
C THR A 19 -5.46 -14.39 2.82
N ILE A 20 -5.84 -15.49 3.46
CA ILE A 20 -6.85 -16.43 2.91
C ILE A 20 -8.16 -15.70 2.58
N LYS A 21 -8.55 -14.69 3.38
CA LYS A 21 -9.74 -13.88 3.14
C LYS A 21 -9.64 -13.10 1.83
N THR A 22 -8.48 -12.50 1.56
CA THR A 22 -8.22 -11.80 0.30
C THR A 22 -8.23 -12.74 -0.90
N ILE A 23 -7.58 -13.92 -0.80
CA ILE A 23 -7.61 -14.94 -1.86
C ILE A 23 -9.05 -15.38 -2.18
N ARG A 24 -9.85 -15.65 -1.15
CA ARG A 24 -11.26 -16.02 -1.34
C ARG A 24 -12.04 -14.91 -2.04
N ALA A 25 -11.86 -13.66 -1.63
CA ALA A 25 -12.53 -12.53 -2.28
C ALA A 25 -12.14 -12.37 -3.75
N ILE A 26 -10.86 -12.56 -4.08
CA ILE A 26 -10.38 -12.56 -5.47
C ILE A 26 -11.07 -13.67 -6.29
N LYS A 27 -11.20 -14.88 -5.74
CA LYS A 27 -11.88 -15.99 -6.42
C LYS A 27 -13.35 -15.72 -6.69
N GLU A 28 -14.03 -15.12 -5.73
CA GLU A 28 -15.49 -14.90 -5.76
C GLU A 28 -15.91 -13.64 -6.53
N CYS A 29 -15.03 -12.65 -6.71
CA CYS A 29 -15.37 -11.41 -7.42
C CYS A 29 -15.45 -11.62 -8.94
N GLN A 30 -16.19 -10.74 -9.60
CA GLN A 30 -16.24 -10.63 -11.05
C GLN A 30 -15.24 -9.61 -11.58
N VAL A 31 -14.94 -8.58 -10.79
CA VAL A 31 -14.08 -7.47 -11.23
C VAL A 31 -13.00 -7.18 -10.18
N LEU A 32 -11.76 -7.09 -10.62
CA LEU A 32 -10.66 -6.54 -9.84
C LEU A 32 -10.53 -5.05 -10.15
N VAL A 33 -10.46 -4.23 -9.10
CA VAL A 33 -10.23 -2.80 -9.22
C VAL A 33 -8.78 -2.50 -8.87
N LEU A 34 -8.05 -1.93 -9.83
CA LEU A 34 -6.60 -1.74 -9.76
C LEU A 34 -6.23 -0.25 -9.76
N PRO A 35 -5.52 0.25 -8.72
CA PRO A 35 -5.01 1.61 -8.70
C PRO A 35 -3.81 1.75 -9.63
N ILE A 36 -3.89 2.66 -10.60
CA ILE A 36 -2.84 2.90 -11.59
C ILE A 36 -2.29 4.32 -11.42
N GLY A 37 -0.98 4.40 -11.21
CA GLY A 37 -0.26 5.68 -11.08
C GLY A 37 0.21 6.27 -12.40
N SER A 38 0.12 5.53 -13.51
CA SER A 38 0.58 5.96 -14.83
C SER A 38 -0.12 7.22 -15.29
N PRO A 39 0.62 8.20 -15.83
CA PRO A 39 0.03 9.40 -16.41
C PRO A 39 -0.76 9.14 -17.70
N ASP A 40 -0.59 7.95 -18.30
CA ASP A 40 -1.29 7.58 -19.54
C ASP A 40 -2.75 7.19 -19.28
N LEU A 41 -3.07 6.64 -18.12
CA LEU A 41 -4.43 6.38 -17.73
C LEU A 41 -5.10 7.67 -17.23
N LYS A 42 -5.93 8.29 -18.07
CA LYS A 42 -6.62 9.56 -17.77
C LYS A 42 -7.99 9.37 -17.11
N LYS A 43 -8.66 8.26 -17.40
CA LYS A 43 -10.03 7.95 -16.94
C LYS A 43 -10.11 6.48 -16.52
N PRO A 44 -11.14 6.10 -15.76
CA PRO A 44 -11.40 4.69 -15.47
C PRO A 44 -11.59 3.88 -16.76
N GLU A 45 -10.85 2.79 -16.87
CA GLU A 45 -10.90 1.89 -18.02
C GLU A 45 -11.20 0.46 -17.58
N LEU A 46 -12.08 -0.22 -18.33
CA LEU A 46 -12.44 -1.61 -18.11
C LEU A 46 -11.74 -2.48 -19.16
N GLU A 47 -11.04 -3.50 -18.71
CA GLU A 47 -10.31 -4.41 -19.59
C GLU A 47 -10.70 -5.87 -19.32
N GLU A 48 -10.99 -6.59 -20.39
CA GLU A 48 -11.26 -8.02 -20.38
C GLU A 48 -10.21 -8.74 -21.27
N GLY A 49 -9.85 -9.96 -20.90
CA GLY A 49 -8.91 -10.77 -21.69
C GLY A 49 -7.47 -10.71 -21.17
N GLU A 50 -6.49 -11.01 -22.05
CA GLU A 50 -5.10 -11.29 -21.67
C GLU A 50 -4.13 -10.09 -21.85
N GLU A 51 -4.62 -8.94 -22.33
CA GLU A 51 -3.73 -7.82 -22.74
C GLU A 51 -2.96 -7.19 -21.57
N GLU A 52 -3.55 -7.07 -20.38
CA GLU A 52 -2.90 -6.50 -19.19
C GLU A 52 -2.25 -5.12 -19.44
N THR A 53 -2.98 -4.20 -20.12
CA THR A 53 -2.46 -2.89 -20.56
C THR A 53 -1.79 -2.09 -19.45
N PHE A 54 -2.44 -1.97 -18.29
CA PHE A 54 -1.91 -1.29 -17.10
C PHE A 54 -1.67 -2.23 -15.92
N ALA A 55 -2.16 -3.46 -15.97
CA ALA A 55 -2.12 -4.38 -14.82
C ALA A 55 -0.69 -4.68 -14.36
N LYS A 56 0.26 -4.80 -15.29
CA LYS A 56 1.68 -5.07 -15.00
C LYS A 56 2.34 -3.97 -14.16
N GLU A 57 1.84 -2.73 -14.23
CA GLU A 57 2.32 -1.61 -13.42
C GLU A 57 1.77 -1.67 -11.98
N CYS A 58 0.68 -2.40 -11.75
CA CYS A 58 0.04 -2.52 -10.44
C CYS A 58 0.71 -3.62 -9.61
N LEU A 59 1.58 -3.24 -8.68
CA LEU A 59 2.28 -4.19 -7.80
C LEU A 59 1.29 -5.08 -7.02
N ALA A 60 0.18 -4.52 -6.52
CA ALA A 60 -0.83 -5.30 -5.81
C ALA A 60 -1.46 -6.39 -6.69
N TYR A 61 -1.63 -6.13 -7.98
CA TYR A 61 -2.11 -7.14 -8.93
C TYR A 61 -1.07 -8.24 -9.17
N ARG A 62 0.21 -7.87 -9.33
CA ARG A 62 1.29 -8.84 -9.52
C ARG A 62 1.37 -9.81 -8.35
N ILE A 63 1.38 -9.31 -7.12
CA ILE A 63 1.36 -10.13 -5.89
C ILE A 63 0.14 -11.05 -5.87
N ALA A 64 -1.04 -10.52 -6.20
CA ALA A 64 -2.27 -11.31 -6.23
C ALA A 64 -2.21 -12.42 -7.29
N CYS A 65 -1.61 -12.18 -8.46
CA CYS A 65 -1.44 -13.20 -9.51
C CYS A 65 -0.44 -14.30 -9.13
N GLU A 66 0.57 -13.98 -8.35
CA GLU A 66 1.52 -14.97 -7.84
C GLU A 66 0.88 -15.83 -6.75
N ALA A 67 0.09 -15.21 -5.85
CA ALA A 67 -0.62 -15.92 -4.79
C ALA A 67 -1.81 -16.75 -5.31
N GLU A 68 -2.49 -16.30 -6.36
CA GLU A 68 -3.66 -16.93 -6.96
C GLU A 68 -3.66 -16.72 -8.49
N PRO A 69 -3.19 -17.68 -9.27
CA PRO A 69 -3.06 -17.54 -10.73
C PRO A 69 -4.35 -17.24 -11.50
N GLU A 70 -5.52 -17.69 -10.99
CA GLU A 70 -6.81 -17.39 -11.59
C GLU A 70 -7.17 -15.89 -11.57
N THR A 71 -6.43 -15.09 -10.81
CA THR A 71 -6.52 -13.62 -10.77
C THR A 71 -6.43 -13.02 -12.18
N LYS A 72 -5.57 -13.58 -13.04
CA LYS A 72 -5.35 -13.11 -14.42
C LYS A 72 -6.60 -13.19 -15.31
N LYS A 73 -7.52 -14.10 -14.99
CA LYS A 73 -8.75 -14.31 -15.78
C LYS A 73 -9.88 -13.33 -15.42
N LYS A 74 -9.68 -12.52 -14.38
CA LYS A 74 -10.71 -11.59 -13.91
C LYS A 74 -10.79 -10.34 -14.80
N LEU A 75 -12.01 -9.82 -14.94
CA LEU A 75 -12.23 -8.51 -15.50
C LEU A 75 -11.52 -7.45 -14.64
N ARG A 76 -10.85 -6.49 -15.24
CA ARG A 76 -10.07 -5.47 -14.55
C ARG A 76 -10.63 -4.08 -14.78
N LEU A 77 -10.88 -3.35 -13.70
CA LEU A 77 -11.20 -1.92 -13.73
C LEU A 77 -9.97 -1.15 -13.28
N TYR A 78 -9.33 -0.46 -14.19
CA TYR A 78 -8.23 0.45 -13.91
C TYR A 78 -8.74 1.79 -13.42
N LEU A 79 -8.29 2.25 -12.27
CA LEU A 79 -8.61 3.56 -11.73
C LEU A 79 -7.38 4.45 -11.67
N PRO A 80 -7.40 5.64 -12.28
CA PRO A 80 -6.31 6.60 -12.15
C PRO A 80 -6.09 6.99 -10.70
N MET A 81 -4.87 6.85 -10.20
CA MET A 81 -4.44 7.26 -8.85
C MET A 81 -3.15 8.07 -8.92
N PRO A 82 -3.17 9.24 -9.58
CA PRO A 82 -1.96 10.03 -9.78
C PRO A 82 -1.44 10.62 -8.48
N MET A 83 -0.11 10.69 -8.35
CA MET A 83 0.56 11.35 -7.21
C MET A 83 0.67 12.87 -7.44
N ILE A 84 -0.45 13.58 -7.38
CA ILE A 84 -0.55 15.02 -7.55
C ILE A 84 -0.95 15.72 -6.24
N LYS A 85 -0.64 17.02 -6.13
CA LYS A 85 -0.95 17.83 -4.93
C LYS A 85 -2.28 18.57 -5.03
N GLU A 86 -2.86 18.68 -6.22
CA GLU A 86 -4.09 19.42 -6.46
C GLU A 86 -5.31 18.68 -5.93
N LYS A 87 -5.80 19.09 -4.77
CA LYS A 87 -6.89 18.41 -4.05
C LYS A 87 -8.20 18.36 -4.82
N LYS A 88 -8.52 19.43 -5.60
CA LYS A 88 -9.75 19.51 -6.38
C LYS A 88 -9.75 18.45 -7.48
N LEU A 89 -8.66 18.37 -8.25
CA LEU A 89 -8.50 17.38 -9.33
C LEU A 89 -8.50 15.96 -8.78
N LEU A 90 -7.79 15.69 -7.66
CA LEU A 90 -7.85 14.38 -7.00
C LEU A 90 -9.27 13.99 -6.58
N LYS A 91 -10.05 14.95 -6.08
CA LYS A 91 -11.45 14.69 -5.72
C LYS A 91 -12.26 14.30 -6.95
N GLU A 92 -12.13 15.02 -8.07
CA GLU A 92 -12.83 14.74 -9.33
C GLU A 92 -12.47 13.36 -9.89
N ILE A 93 -11.17 13.00 -9.90
CA ILE A 93 -10.70 11.68 -10.31
C ILE A 93 -11.30 10.56 -9.44
N HIS A 94 -11.30 10.74 -8.12
CA HIS A 94 -11.88 9.74 -7.23
C HIS A 94 -13.41 9.66 -7.35
N ASP A 95 -14.10 10.78 -7.62
CA ASP A 95 -15.55 10.80 -7.84
C ASP A 95 -15.91 10.06 -9.16
N GLU A 96 -15.10 10.23 -10.21
CA GLU A 96 -15.26 9.51 -11.47
C GLU A 96 -14.99 8.01 -11.31
N GLY A 97 -13.91 7.64 -10.60
CA GLY A 97 -13.59 6.24 -10.30
C GLY A 97 -14.70 5.54 -9.51
N ALA A 98 -15.26 6.23 -8.52
CA ALA A 98 -16.37 5.69 -7.72
C ALA A 98 -17.65 5.53 -8.55
N ARG A 99 -17.97 6.48 -9.46
CA ARG A 99 -19.12 6.36 -10.38
C ARG A 99 -18.97 5.15 -11.31
N LYS A 100 -17.77 4.96 -11.89
CA LYS A 100 -17.52 3.79 -12.77
C LYS A 100 -17.65 2.46 -12.03
N ALA A 101 -17.15 2.40 -10.80
CA ALA A 101 -17.34 1.22 -9.95
C ALA A 101 -18.83 1.00 -9.61
N ALA A 102 -19.58 2.07 -9.33
CA ALA A 102 -21.01 1.99 -9.03
C ALA A 102 -21.82 1.41 -10.20
N GLU A 103 -21.53 1.78 -11.45
CA GLU A 103 -22.17 1.20 -12.65
C GLU A 103 -22.06 -0.33 -12.65
N LEU A 104 -20.86 -0.86 -12.38
CA LEU A 104 -20.64 -2.31 -12.34
C LEU A 104 -21.33 -2.99 -11.15
N LEU A 105 -21.43 -2.29 -10.02
CA LEU A 105 -22.18 -2.78 -8.86
C LEU A 105 -23.68 -2.87 -9.15
N GLU A 106 -24.25 -1.91 -9.89
CA GLU A 106 -25.65 -1.92 -10.33
C GLU A 106 -25.95 -3.08 -11.28
N GLU A 107 -24.97 -3.49 -12.10
CA GLU A 107 -25.03 -4.70 -12.90
C GLU A 107 -24.98 -6.00 -12.06
N GLY A 108 -24.86 -5.90 -10.74
CA GLY A 108 -24.79 -7.04 -9.83
C GLY A 108 -23.41 -7.68 -9.70
N LYS A 109 -22.35 -7.06 -10.23
CA LYS A 109 -20.97 -7.56 -10.14
C LYS A 109 -20.36 -7.24 -8.77
N ASN A 110 -19.67 -8.20 -8.16
CA ASN A 110 -18.86 -8.00 -6.97
C ASN A 110 -17.48 -7.51 -7.38
N LEU A 111 -17.03 -6.43 -6.77
CA LEU A 111 -15.76 -5.78 -7.04
C LEU A 111 -14.80 -5.93 -5.84
N VAL A 112 -13.53 -6.23 -6.13
CA VAL A 112 -12.46 -6.23 -5.12
C VAL A 112 -11.37 -5.25 -5.53
N PHE A 113 -11.19 -4.19 -4.74
CA PHE A 113 -10.08 -3.26 -4.92
C PHE A 113 -8.85 -3.82 -4.23
N LEU A 114 -7.78 -4.04 -5.00
CA LEU A 114 -6.51 -4.53 -4.47
C LEU A 114 -5.60 -3.36 -4.06
N THR A 115 -5.03 -3.45 -2.87
CA THR A 115 -4.05 -2.48 -2.39
C THR A 115 -2.86 -3.16 -1.73
N LEU A 116 -1.68 -2.58 -1.90
CA LEU A 116 -0.45 -3.04 -1.27
C LEU A 116 -0.52 -2.88 0.26
N GLY A 117 0.00 -3.85 0.99
CA GLY A 117 0.01 -3.84 2.45
C GLY A 117 -1.39 -4.03 3.05
N ASP A 118 -1.74 -3.17 3.99
CA ASP A 118 -3.06 -3.13 4.64
C ASP A 118 -3.87 -1.91 4.17
N PRO A 119 -5.16 -2.07 3.85
CA PRO A 119 -6.01 -0.97 3.36
C PRO A 119 -6.20 0.18 4.34
N THR A 120 -6.01 -0.06 5.63
CA THR A 120 -6.19 0.96 6.68
C THR A 120 -4.97 1.84 6.87
N VAL A 121 -3.82 1.48 6.24
CA VAL A 121 -2.55 2.19 6.36
C VAL A 121 -2.19 2.89 5.05
N TYR A 122 -2.49 4.17 4.96
CA TYR A 122 -2.15 5.07 3.82
C TYR A 122 -2.56 4.56 2.43
N SER A 123 -3.65 3.77 2.32
CA SER A 123 -4.18 3.29 1.06
C SER A 123 -5.07 4.34 0.37
N THR A 124 -4.88 4.51 -0.95
CA THR A 124 -5.76 5.36 -1.76
C THR A 124 -7.13 4.73 -2.01
N GLY A 125 -7.25 3.41 -1.95
CA GLY A 125 -8.51 2.67 -2.11
C GLY A 125 -9.59 3.09 -1.11
N ILE A 126 -9.20 3.59 0.06
CA ILE A 126 -10.13 4.09 1.09
C ILE A 126 -10.98 5.27 0.58
N TYR A 127 -10.48 6.07 -0.37
CA TYR A 127 -11.23 7.20 -0.91
C TYR A 127 -12.37 6.74 -1.84
N ILE A 128 -12.16 5.66 -2.59
CA ILE A 128 -13.21 5.03 -3.42
C ILE A 128 -14.22 4.31 -2.52
N TYR A 129 -13.74 3.50 -1.58
CA TYR A 129 -14.58 2.78 -0.62
C TYR A 129 -15.55 3.73 0.13
N LYS A 130 -15.05 4.84 0.69
CA LYS A 130 -15.88 5.82 1.39
C LYS A 130 -16.95 6.46 0.49
N ARG A 131 -16.68 6.67 -0.79
CA ARG A 131 -17.64 7.21 -1.75
C ARG A 131 -18.77 6.22 -2.03
N LEU A 132 -18.42 4.98 -2.32
CA LEU A 132 -19.38 3.91 -2.56
C LEU A 132 -20.24 3.62 -1.33
N LYS A 133 -19.66 3.64 -0.14
CA LYS A 133 -20.44 3.55 1.12
C LYS A 133 -21.44 4.70 1.26
N LYS A 134 -21.08 5.93 0.90
CA LYS A 134 -22.01 7.09 0.91
C LYS A 134 -23.12 6.97 -0.15
N MET A 135 -22.86 6.26 -1.26
CA MET A 135 -23.88 5.95 -2.28
C MET A 135 -24.80 4.80 -1.85
N GLY A 136 -24.54 4.13 -0.70
CA GLY A 136 -25.37 3.06 -0.16
C GLY A 136 -24.91 1.63 -0.51
N TYR A 137 -23.82 1.48 -1.26
CA TYR A 137 -23.31 0.15 -1.62
C TYR A 137 -22.72 -0.58 -0.41
N GLN A 138 -22.89 -1.89 -0.40
CA GLN A 138 -22.32 -2.77 0.62
C GLN A 138 -20.85 -3.10 0.30
N GLY A 139 -20.08 -3.44 1.32
CA GLY A 139 -18.69 -3.88 1.18
C GLY A 139 -17.95 -3.86 2.50
N GLU A 140 -16.82 -4.55 2.53
CA GLU A 140 -15.96 -4.70 3.70
C GLU A 140 -14.51 -4.26 3.38
N ILE A 141 -13.73 -4.04 4.43
CA ILE A 141 -12.28 -3.87 4.36
C ILE A 141 -11.64 -5.17 4.84
N PHE A 142 -10.81 -5.79 4.01
CA PHE A 142 -10.06 -6.99 4.36
C PHE A 142 -8.63 -6.59 4.68
N SER A 143 -8.24 -6.78 5.94
CA SER A 143 -6.91 -6.47 6.41
C SER A 143 -5.85 -7.27 5.66
N GLY A 144 -4.72 -6.65 5.39
CA GLY A 144 -3.51 -7.28 4.88
C GLY A 144 -2.37 -7.14 5.87
N ILE A 145 -1.21 -7.72 5.58
CA ILE A 145 -0.01 -7.52 6.40
C ILE A 145 0.58 -6.12 6.10
N PRO A 146 0.66 -5.21 7.09
CA PRO A 146 1.30 -3.91 6.88
C PRO A 146 2.79 -4.07 6.56
N SER A 147 3.31 -3.25 5.64
CA SER A 147 4.71 -3.37 5.20
C SER A 147 5.74 -3.28 6.34
N PHE A 148 5.49 -2.46 7.34
CA PHE A 148 6.41 -2.33 8.47
C PHE A 148 6.42 -3.56 9.39
N CYS A 149 5.33 -4.34 9.47
CA CYS A 149 5.32 -5.61 10.17
C CYS A 149 6.18 -6.66 9.45
N ALA A 150 6.05 -6.74 8.13
CA ALA A 150 6.89 -7.65 7.34
C ALA A 150 8.37 -7.25 7.39
N VAL A 151 8.67 -5.95 7.34
CA VAL A 151 10.04 -5.44 7.49
C VAL A 151 10.62 -5.77 8.87
N ALA A 152 9.86 -5.63 9.95
CA ALA A 152 10.31 -6.00 11.28
C ALA A 152 10.62 -7.50 11.39
N ALA A 153 9.75 -8.36 10.84
CA ALA A 153 9.98 -9.80 10.76
C ALA A 153 11.23 -10.12 9.92
N ARG A 154 11.42 -9.45 8.79
CA ARG A 154 12.59 -9.63 7.93
C ARG A 154 13.90 -9.19 8.57
N LEU A 155 13.84 -8.21 9.46
CA LEU A 155 14.96 -7.75 10.28
C LEU A 155 15.18 -8.56 11.56
N GLU A 156 14.27 -9.51 11.85
CA GLU A 156 14.27 -10.32 13.07
C GLU A 156 14.24 -9.45 14.34
N ILE A 157 13.41 -8.40 14.33
CA ILE A 157 13.24 -7.49 15.48
C ILE A 157 11.78 -7.36 15.89
N SER A 158 11.56 -7.18 17.19
CA SER A 158 10.28 -6.69 17.71
C SER A 158 10.10 -5.22 17.33
N LEU A 159 8.91 -4.80 16.95
CA LEU A 159 8.59 -3.37 16.80
C LEU A 159 8.49 -2.70 18.17
N VAL A 160 7.79 -3.33 19.09
CA VAL A 160 7.59 -2.84 20.45
C VAL A 160 7.61 -3.98 21.45
N GLU A 161 8.08 -3.68 22.65
CA GLU A 161 8.08 -4.57 23.80
C GLU A 161 7.50 -3.87 25.01
N ASN A 162 6.81 -4.61 25.88
CA ASN A 162 6.25 -4.09 27.13
C ASN A 162 5.44 -2.78 26.95
N ARG A 163 5.98 -1.67 27.41
CA ARG A 163 5.35 -0.34 27.42
C ARG A 163 5.88 0.60 26.34
N GLN A 164 6.68 0.10 25.41
CA GLN A 164 7.21 0.93 24.33
C GLN A 164 6.09 1.43 23.41
N GLU A 165 6.25 2.64 22.90
CA GLU A 165 5.32 3.25 21.95
C GLU A 165 5.75 2.93 20.50
N LEU A 166 4.77 2.84 19.60
CA LEU A 166 4.97 2.67 18.17
C LEU A 166 4.42 3.88 17.42
N HIS A 167 5.31 4.58 16.73
CA HIS A 167 4.95 5.72 15.89
C HIS A 167 5.14 5.38 14.42
N VAL A 168 4.06 5.42 13.62
CA VAL A 168 4.09 5.15 12.19
C VAL A 168 3.73 6.41 11.42
N PHE A 169 4.63 6.90 10.58
CA PHE A 169 4.39 8.12 9.82
C PHE A 169 5.11 8.15 8.46
N PRO A 170 4.56 8.90 7.48
CA PRO A 170 5.25 9.15 6.23
C PRO A 170 6.39 10.16 6.46
N ALA A 171 7.55 9.90 5.88
CA ALA A 171 8.72 10.76 6.01
C ALA A 171 8.64 12.10 5.24
N SER A 172 7.45 12.44 4.71
CA SER A 172 7.28 13.61 3.85
C SER A 172 7.26 14.95 4.59
N TYR A 173 6.95 14.97 5.91
CA TYR A 173 6.76 16.20 6.69
C TYR A 173 7.16 16.04 8.15
N GLY A 174 7.86 17.03 8.71
CA GLY A 174 8.12 17.15 10.16
C GLY A 174 8.92 15.98 10.74
N ILE A 175 9.97 15.54 10.07
CA ILE A 175 10.80 14.39 10.48
C ILE A 175 11.53 14.71 11.78
N GLU A 176 12.05 15.92 11.92
CA GLU A 176 12.88 16.35 13.04
C GLU A 176 12.14 16.20 14.39
N GLU A 177 10.89 16.66 14.45
CA GLU A 177 10.08 16.56 15.66
C GLU A 177 9.62 15.12 15.92
N LYS A 178 9.28 14.37 14.86
CA LYS A 178 8.78 13.01 14.98
C LYS A 178 9.83 12.00 15.42
N LEU A 179 11.08 12.20 15.04
CA LEU A 179 12.20 11.36 15.48
C LEU A 179 12.56 11.58 16.96
N LYS A 180 12.15 12.70 17.57
CA LYS A 180 12.31 12.96 19.02
C LYS A 180 11.29 12.24 19.89
N LEU A 181 10.24 11.65 19.30
CA LEU A 181 9.26 10.88 20.06
C LEU A 181 9.90 9.65 20.71
N PRO A 182 9.45 9.23 21.91
CA PRO A 182 9.96 8.02 22.54
C PRO A 182 9.56 6.76 21.79
N GLY A 183 10.25 5.63 22.04
CA GLY A 183 9.92 4.33 21.49
C GLY A 183 10.33 4.14 20.03
N THR A 184 9.65 3.25 19.34
CA THR A 184 9.96 2.85 17.95
C THR A 184 9.30 3.78 16.94
N LYS A 185 10.08 4.25 15.99
CA LYS A 185 9.63 5.10 14.87
C LYS A 185 9.74 4.33 13.56
N VAL A 186 8.61 4.16 12.88
CA VAL A 186 8.53 3.59 11.54
C VAL A 186 8.34 4.72 10.53
N LEU A 187 9.33 4.89 9.66
CA LEU A 187 9.28 5.90 8.59
C LEU A 187 8.94 5.21 7.27
N MET A 188 7.81 5.60 6.71
CA MET A 188 7.34 5.11 5.41
C MET A 188 7.54 6.18 4.33
N LYS A 189 7.69 5.75 3.08
CA LYS A 189 7.79 6.65 1.91
C LYS A 189 8.96 7.64 2.03
N THR A 190 10.09 7.17 2.52
CA THR A 190 11.29 7.99 2.75
C THR A 190 11.90 8.50 1.46
N GLY A 191 12.01 7.67 0.41
CA GLY A 191 12.41 8.03 -0.94
C GLY A 191 13.39 9.23 -1.03
N LYS A 192 12.96 10.30 -1.68
CA LYS A 192 13.73 11.53 -1.88
C LYS A 192 14.14 12.26 -0.59
N LYS A 193 13.65 11.85 0.58
CA LYS A 193 13.95 12.45 1.89
C LYS A 193 14.96 11.63 2.70
N MET A 194 15.52 10.57 2.15
CA MET A 194 16.39 9.66 2.90
C MET A 194 17.65 10.35 3.44
N ALA A 195 18.27 11.23 2.66
CA ALA A 195 19.42 12.01 3.13
C ALA A 195 19.07 12.84 4.38
N GLN A 196 17.91 13.52 4.39
CA GLN A 196 17.42 14.28 5.54
C GLN A 196 17.10 13.36 6.74
N VAL A 197 16.44 12.22 6.49
CA VAL A 197 16.15 11.21 7.54
C VAL A 197 17.45 10.76 8.20
N LYS A 198 18.45 10.39 7.40
CA LYS A 198 19.74 9.91 7.88
C LYS A 198 20.51 10.96 8.70
N ALA A 199 20.46 12.23 8.28
CA ALA A 199 21.07 13.33 9.01
C ALA A 199 20.43 13.48 10.40
N VAL A 200 19.11 13.53 10.49
CA VAL A 200 18.39 13.67 11.77
C VAL A 200 18.61 12.46 12.68
N LEU A 201 18.59 11.23 12.12
CA LEU A 201 18.87 10.02 12.91
C LEU A 201 20.26 10.08 13.56
N LYS A 202 21.27 10.58 12.84
CA LYS A 202 22.63 10.76 13.38
C LYS A 202 22.68 11.83 14.46
N GLU A 203 22.02 12.97 14.24
CA GLU A 203 21.94 14.08 15.18
C GLU A 203 21.28 13.65 16.51
N GLU A 204 20.19 12.91 16.42
CA GLU A 204 19.46 12.40 17.59
C GLU A 204 20.07 11.11 18.18
N GLY A 205 21.21 10.64 17.64
CA GLY A 205 21.91 9.45 18.14
C GLY A 205 21.12 8.14 18.04
N GLN A 206 20.09 8.09 17.18
CA GLN A 206 19.24 6.93 17.03
C GLN A 206 19.83 5.89 16.07
N GLN A 207 19.62 4.62 16.39
CA GLN A 207 19.95 3.52 15.49
C GLN A 207 18.75 3.18 14.61
N ALA A 208 19.02 3.02 13.32
CA ALA A 208 17.99 2.66 12.36
C ALA A 208 18.42 1.47 11.51
N LYS A 209 17.43 0.64 11.18
CA LYS A 209 17.53 -0.43 10.19
C LYS A 209 16.56 -0.14 9.06
N MET A 210 16.85 -0.63 7.87
CA MET A 210 15.99 -0.43 6.71
C MET A 210 15.89 -1.69 5.87
N VAL A 211 14.71 -1.94 5.31
CA VAL A 211 14.55 -2.87 4.20
C VAL A 211 13.96 -2.11 3.01
N MET A 212 14.54 -2.31 1.87
CA MET A 212 14.04 -1.86 0.58
C MET A 212 13.48 -3.05 -0.18
N ASN A 213 12.33 -2.89 -0.85
CA ASN A 213 11.63 -3.92 -1.62
C ASN A 213 11.38 -5.21 -0.80
N CYS A 214 10.91 -5.09 0.44
CA CYS A 214 10.70 -6.23 1.32
C CYS A 214 9.73 -7.25 0.70
N GLY A 215 10.20 -8.51 0.57
CA GLY A 215 9.45 -9.61 -0.04
C GLY A 215 9.30 -9.51 -1.57
N MET A 216 10.10 -8.69 -2.23
CA MET A 216 10.07 -8.48 -3.68
C MET A 216 11.45 -8.64 -4.29
N ASP A 217 11.50 -8.75 -5.62
CA ASP A 217 12.76 -8.73 -6.36
C ASP A 217 13.62 -7.51 -6.03
N GLY A 218 14.91 -7.73 -5.82
CA GLY A 218 15.83 -6.67 -5.44
C GLY A 218 15.71 -6.22 -3.98
N GLU A 219 15.21 -7.07 -3.09
CA GLU A 219 15.23 -6.82 -1.65
C GLU A 219 16.65 -6.52 -1.17
N LYS A 220 16.78 -5.45 -0.37
CA LYS A 220 18.03 -5.09 0.31
C LYS A 220 17.79 -4.76 1.75
N ILE A 221 18.64 -5.30 2.62
CA ILE A 221 18.60 -5.12 4.07
C ILE A 221 19.79 -4.29 4.50
N TYR A 222 19.54 -3.26 5.30
CA TYR A 222 20.55 -2.38 5.91
C TYR A 222 20.39 -2.47 7.41
N LYS A 223 21.45 -2.91 8.10
CA LYS A 223 21.40 -3.28 9.52
C LYS A 223 21.76 -2.14 10.47
N CYS A 224 22.32 -1.05 9.97
CA CYS A 224 22.65 0.13 10.76
C CYS A 224 22.43 1.42 9.93
N THR A 225 22.37 2.55 10.62
CA THR A 225 22.14 3.89 10.02
C THR A 225 23.20 4.24 8.96
N GLU A 226 24.44 3.81 9.15
CA GLU A 226 25.57 4.10 8.27
C GLU A 226 25.41 3.43 6.90
N GLU A 227 24.89 2.22 6.86
CA GLU A 227 24.67 1.43 5.64
C GLU A 227 23.51 1.96 4.77
N ILE A 228 22.58 2.72 5.34
CA ILE A 228 21.41 3.21 4.62
C ILE A 228 21.85 4.19 3.51
N PRO A 229 21.53 3.94 2.23
CA PRO A 229 21.89 4.85 1.14
C PRO A 229 21.03 6.12 1.19
N GLU A 230 21.54 7.22 0.65
CA GLU A 230 20.83 8.50 0.63
C GLU A 230 19.77 8.58 -0.49
N ASP A 231 19.86 7.70 -1.48
CA ASP A 231 19.01 7.60 -2.67
C ASP A 231 18.08 6.38 -2.64
N ALA A 232 17.63 5.97 -1.47
CA ALA A 232 16.73 4.83 -1.31
C ALA A 232 15.44 4.97 -2.13
N GLY A 233 14.99 3.84 -2.72
CA GLY A 233 13.77 3.78 -3.53
C GLY A 233 12.48 4.05 -2.75
N TYR A 234 11.37 4.13 -3.48
CA TYR A 234 10.05 4.41 -2.90
C TYR A 234 9.60 3.34 -1.88
N PHE A 235 9.87 2.07 -2.17
CA PHE A 235 9.49 0.93 -1.32
C PHE A 235 10.52 0.68 -0.21
N SER A 236 10.89 1.73 0.53
CA SER A 236 11.81 1.67 1.65
C SER A 236 11.08 1.95 2.95
N ILE A 237 11.29 1.09 3.95
CA ILE A 237 10.80 1.26 5.32
C ILE A 237 12.00 1.34 6.24
N VAL A 238 12.08 2.43 6.99
CA VAL A 238 13.08 2.64 8.04
C VAL A 238 12.43 2.39 9.40
N ILE A 239 13.08 1.61 10.24
CA ILE A 239 12.69 1.39 11.63
C ILE A 239 13.82 1.96 12.50
N ALA A 240 13.52 3.03 13.23
CA ALA A 240 14.43 3.65 14.17
C ALA A 240 14.01 3.33 15.60
N LYS A 241 14.97 2.91 16.41
CA LYS A 241 14.81 2.66 17.85
C LYS A 241 15.81 3.49 18.64
N GLU A 242 15.47 3.79 19.87
CA GLU A 242 16.43 4.31 20.83
C GLU A 242 17.54 3.27 21.04
N LYS A 243 18.74 3.72 21.34
CA LYS A 243 19.82 2.79 21.74
C LYS A 243 19.36 2.03 22.98
N GLU A 244 19.41 0.72 22.92
CA GLU A 244 19.32 -0.09 24.13
C GLU A 244 20.56 0.25 24.99
N GLU A 245 20.33 0.60 26.26
CA GLU A 245 21.38 0.82 27.24
C GLU A 245 22.17 -0.47 27.55
#